data_25429294ab2afef2ae859860db80ed36
#
_entry.id   25429294ab2afef2ae859860db80ed36
#
_cell.length_a   1.000
_cell.length_b   1.000
_cell.length_c   1.000
_cell.angle_alpha   90.00
_cell.angle_beta   90.00
_cell.angle_gamma   90.00
#
_symmetry.space_group_name_H-M   'P 1'
#
loop_
_entity.id
_entity.type
_entity.pdbx_description
1 polymer ?
#
loop_
_entity_poly.entity_id
_entity_poly.type
_entity_poly.pdbx_seq_one_letter_code
_entity_poly.pdbx_strand_id
1 'polypeptide(L)'
;KLRNDEGATSLSDVVQTDARIEGARAQLMQYQASLDSARATLMSFLGWDSLNVVSNDFPQSLARSCDIAEPDDRLVPAVLAAWAQANVAQANLDNANAQMTPTISLEPEVRHYLNDRYAGNETRDRTQYSAWVKVQMPLYQGGGLTARRNAAGHAVESAQSTIQRTRLDVRQKLLEARSQVMSLMATLQIQGRQEALSARTRELYQQQYLDRGSRPLLDVLNAEQEVYQARFTQQQTAGQLHQLQLNCLYNTGRLRHAFELDNRTIQTVEIQP
;
A
#
# COMPACT_ATOMS: atom_id res chain seq x y z
N LYS A 1 28.57 29.41 -27.73
CA LYS A 1 28.32 30.34 -28.86
C LYS A 1 29.51 31.29 -29.07
N LEU A 2 29.97 32.06 -28.08
CA LEU A 2 31.10 32.99 -28.17
C LEU A 2 32.37 32.39 -28.83
N ARG A 3 32.78 31.17 -28.42
CA ARG A 3 33.95 30.50 -28.98
C ARG A 3 33.76 30.03 -30.44
N ASN A 4 32.51 29.79 -30.84
CA ASN A 4 32.21 29.47 -32.25
C ASN A 4 32.28 30.74 -33.12
N ASP A 5 31.78 31.86 -32.60
CA ASP A 5 31.85 33.16 -33.31
C ASP A 5 33.28 33.64 -33.47
N GLU A 6 34.19 33.21 -32.59
CA GLU A 6 35.64 33.44 -32.64
C GLU A 6 36.41 32.32 -33.39
N GLY A 7 35.71 31.34 -34.00
CA GLY A 7 36.31 30.23 -34.73
C GLY A 7 37.01 29.16 -33.91
N ALA A 8 36.84 29.18 -32.58
CA ALA A 8 37.51 28.28 -31.63
C ALA A 8 36.75 26.97 -31.35
N THR A 9 35.49 26.81 -31.83
CA THR A 9 34.70 25.57 -31.74
C THR A 9 33.91 25.34 -33.02
N SER A 10 33.68 24.06 -33.32
CA SER A 10 32.91 23.62 -34.48
C SER A 10 31.42 23.96 -34.34
N LEU A 11 30.74 24.29 -35.43
CA LEU A 11 29.28 24.44 -35.47
C LEU A 11 28.54 23.16 -35.00
N SER A 12 29.12 21.99 -35.31
CA SER A 12 28.58 20.69 -34.84
C SER A 12 28.52 20.59 -33.33
N ASP A 13 29.51 21.13 -32.58
CA ASP A 13 29.54 21.12 -31.13
C ASP A 13 28.43 21.99 -30.53
N VAL A 14 28.13 23.13 -31.19
CA VAL A 14 27.03 24.01 -30.78
C VAL A 14 25.69 23.31 -30.96
N VAL A 15 25.44 22.75 -32.15
CA VAL A 15 24.20 22.03 -32.47
C VAL A 15 24.00 20.82 -31.53
N GLN A 16 25.07 20.07 -31.24
CA GLN A 16 24.99 18.94 -30.31
C GLN A 16 24.70 19.38 -28.88
N THR A 17 25.28 20.50 -28.45
CA THR A 17 24.99 21.07 -27.13
C THR A 17 23.54 21.50 -27.02
N ASP A 18 23.02 22.20 -28.05
CA ASP A 18 21.61 22.62 -28.07
C ASP A 18 20.67 21.41 -28.07
N ALA A 19 20.97 20.35 -28.82
CA ALA A 19 20.18 19.11 -28.78
C ALA A 19 20.16 18.45 -27.40
N ARG A 20 21.28 18.45 -26.67
CA ARG A 20 21.35 17.93 -25.28
C ARG A 20 20.54 18.78 -24.31
N ILE A 21 20.56 20.11 -24.46
CA ILE A 21 19.75 21.02 -23.66
C ILE A 21 18.25 20.73 -23.85
N GLU A 22 17.82 20.59 -25.11
CA GLU A 22 16.40 20.26 -25.37
C GLU A 22 16.03 18.87 -24.85
N GLY A 23 16.90 17.88 -24.94
CA GLY A 23 16.71 16.57 -24.32
C GLY A 23 16.58 16.65 -22.80
N ALA A 24 17.43 17.44 -22.14
CA ALA A 24 17.36 17.65 -20.69
C ALA A 24 16.07 18.39 -20.28
N ARG A 25 15.61 19.37 -21.07
CA ARG A 25 14.33 20.06 -20.85
C ARG A 25 13.14 19.12 -20.96
N ALA A 26 13.12 18.27 -21.99
CA ALA A 26 12.06 17.28 -22.15
C ALA A 26 12.00 16.32 -20.94
N GLN A 27 13.16 15.88 -20.47
CA GLN A 27 13.25 15.01 -19.29
C GLN A 27 12.79 15.72 -18.00
N LEU A 28 13.13 16.99 -17.82
CA LEU A 28 12.64 17.81 -16.70
C LEU A 28 11.11 17.90 -16.71
N MET A 29 10.49 18.19 -17.86
CA MET A 29 9.03 18.23 -17.97
C MET A 29 8.38 16.89 -17.60
N GLN A 30 8.98 15.77 -18.00
CA GLN A 30 8.49 14.44 -17.65
C GLN A 30 8.56 14.17 -16.13
N TYR A 31 9.66 14.59 -15.48
CA TYR A 31 9.76 14.46 -14.01
C TYR A 31 8.78 15.38 -13.27
N GLN A 32 8.57 16.60 -13.77
CA GLN A 32 7.56 17.50 -13.21
C GLN A 32 6.15 16.91 -13.31
N ALA A 33 5.78 16.38 -14.47
CA ALA A 33 4.49 15.70 -14.64
C ALA A 33 4.34 14.50 -13.70
N SER A 34 5.40 13.71 -13.49
CA SER A 34 5.39 12.58 -12.54
C SER A 34 5.23 13.05 -11.10
N LEU A 35 5.89 14.14 -10.71
CA LEU A 35 5.76 14.75 -9.40
C LEU A 35 4.34 15.27 -9.15
N ASP A 36 3.76 15.95 -10.14
CA ASP A 36 2.40 16.49 -10.03
C ASP A 36 1.36 15.37 -9.95
N SER A 37 1.55 14.29 -10.69
CA SER A 37 0.73 13.09 -10.58
C SER A 37 0.83 12.44 -9.19
N ALA A 38 2.04 12.32 -8.63
CA ALA A 38 2.24 11.78 -7.28
C ALA A 38 1.60 12.69 -6.20
N ARG A 39 1.71 14.02 -6.36
CA ARG A 39 1.05 14.99 -5.49
C ARG A 39 -0.48 14.89 -5.56
N ALA A 40 -1.05 14.79 -6.75
CA ALA A 40 -2.48 14.62 -6.94
C ALA A 40 -2.98 13.33 -6.28
N THR A 41 -2.23 12.24 -6.41
CA THR A 41 -2.52 10.98 -5.74
C THR A 41 -2.51 11.13 -4.21
N LEU A 42 -1.48 11.78 -3.66
CA LEU A 42 -1.37 12.02 -2.23
C LEU A 42 -2.52 12.91 -1.71
N MET A 43 -2.85 13.99 -2.43
CA MET A 43 -4.00 14.85 -2.09
C MET A 43 -5.31 14.07 -2.07
N SER A 44 -5.52 13.18 -3.04
CA SER A 44 -6.70 12.32 -3.08
C SER A 44 -6.79 11.38 -1.86
N PHE A 45 -5.67 10.79 -1.41
CA PHE A 45 -5.65 9.96 -0.20
C PHE A 45 -5.89 10.75 1.08
N LEU A 46 -5.39 12.00 1.16
CA LEU A 46 -5.53 12.86 2.33
C LEU A 46 -6.86 13.62 2.37
N GLY A 47 -7.60 13.67 1.26
CA GLY A 47 -8.78 14.52 1.12
C GLY A 47 -8.44 16.01 1.17
N TRP A 48 -7.25 16.42 0.72
CA TRP A 48 -6.78 17.81 0.72
C TRP A 48 -6.91 18.42 -0.67
N ASP A 49 -7.30 19.70 -0.71
CA ASP A 49 -7.44 20.44 -1.97
C ASP A 49 -6.09 21.01 -2.48
N SER A 50 -5.10 21.14 -1.59
CA SER A 50 -3.77 21.64 -1.95
C SER A 50 -2.67 21.04 -1.08
N LEU A 51 -1.50 20.83 -1.68
CA LEU A 51 -0.30 20.35 -1.01
C LEU A 51 0.87 21.28 -1.33
N ASN A 52 1.25 22.12 -0.37
CA ASN A 52 2.24 23.17 -0.61
C ASN A 52 3.69 22.64 -0.60
N VAL A 53 4.06 21.89 0.42
CA VAL A 53 5.43 21.36 0.56
C VAL A 53 5.39 19.96 1.18
N VAL A 54 6.17 19.04 0.60
CA VAL A 54 6.47 17.73 1.21
C VAL A 54 7.94 17.76 1.62
N SER A 55 8.24 17.49 2.89
CA SER A 55 9.62 17.35 3.35
C SER A 55 10.28 16.14 2.70
N ASN A 56 11.51 16.29 2.26
CA ASN A 56 12.34 15.19 1.77
C ASN A 56 13.10 14.48 2.91
N ASP A 57 12.93 14.94 4.16
CA ASP A 57 13.63 14.38 5.30
C ASP A 57 12.97 13.08 5.73
N PHE A 58 13.67 11.97 5.57
CA PHE A 58 13.24 10.68 6.08
C PHE A 58 13.68 10.53 7.54
N PRO A 59 12.75 10.26 8.49
CA PRO A 59 13.08 10.16 9.91
C PRO A 59 14.10 9.06 10.18
N GLN A 60 15.21 9.40 10.86
CA GLN A 60 16.26 8.44 11.21
C GLN A 60 15.75 7.30 12.10
N SER A 61 14.69 7.54 12.89
CA SER A 61 14.02 6.50 13.69
C SER A 61 13.50 5.34 12.84
N LEU A 62 13.16 5.60 11.58
CA LEU A 62 12.66 4.58 10.64
C LEU A 62 13.79 3.83 9.91
N ALA A 63 15.02 4.31 9.97
CA ALA A 63 16.17 3.72 9.28
C ALA A 63 16.48 2.26 9.73
N ARG A 64 16.13 1.91 10.97
CA ARG A 64 16.32 0.57 11.56
C ARG A 64 15.06 -0.28 11.59
N SER A 65 14.04 0.09 10.85
CA SER A 65 12.75 -0.59 10.87
C SER A 65 12.79 -2.06 10.43
N CYS A 66 13.81 -2.44 9.65
CA CYS A 66 14.02 -3.81 9.19
C CYS A 66 14.85 -4.68 10.14
N ASP A 67 15.40 -4.15 11.23
CA ASP A 67 16.23 -4.91 12.21
C ASP A 67 15.39 -5.82 13.13
N ILE A 68 14.07 -5.75 13.03
CA ILE A 68 13.12 -6.53 13.82
C ILE A 68 13.21 -8.01 13.46
N ALA A 69 13.55 -8.88 14.41
CA ALA A 69 13.85 -10.28 14.17
C ALA A 69 12.61 -11.09 13.73
N GLU A 70 11.49 -10.94 14.45
CA GLU A 70 10.25 -11.66 14.14
C GLU A 70 9.05 -10.71 14.23
N PRO A 71 8.09 -10.84 13.29
CA PRO A 71 6.83 -10.09 13.36
C PRO A 71 5.95 -10.65 14.48
N ASP A 72 5.28 -9.77 15.23
CA ASP A 72 4.21 -10.18 16.15
C ASP A 72 2.91 -10.35 15.34
N ASP A 73 2.42 -11.59 15.24
CA ASP A 73 1.20 -11.95 14.52
C ASP A 73 -0.03 -11.11 14.93
N ARG A 74 -0.04 -10.61 16.17
CA ARG A 74 -1.13 -9.79 16.72
C ARG A 74 -1.15 -8.37 16.20
N LEU A 75 -0.04 -7.92 15.62
CA LEU A 75 0.12 -6.56 15.12
C LEU A 75 0.10 -6.50 13.59
N VAL A 76 0.36 -7.62 12.91
CA VAL A 76 0.46 -7.67 11.44
C VAL A 76 -0.92 -7.62 10.79
N PRO A 77 -1.26 -6.54 10.03
CA PRO A 77 -2.61 -6.37 9.49
C PRO A 77 -3.08 -7.52 8.60
N ALA A 78 -2.18 -8.09 7.78
CA ALA A 78 -2.51 -9.20 6.90
C ALA A 78 -2.88 -10.48 7.68
N VAL A 79 -2.19 -10.74 8.80
CA VAL A 79 -2.49 -11.90 9.66
C VAL A 79 -3.80 -11.67 10.42
N LEU A 80 -4.03 -10.45 10.92
CA LEU A 80 -5.30 -10.08 11.57
C LEU A 80 -6.49 -10.22 10.62
N ALA A 81 -6.34 -9.80 9.36
CA ALA A 81 -7.38 -9.98 8.34
C ALA A 81 -7.68 -11.47 8.07
N ALA A 82 -6.64 -12.31 7.99
CA ALA A 82 -6.82 -13.76 7.82
C ALA A 82 -7.51 -14.40 9.04
N TRP A 83 -7.20 -13.96 10.26
CA TRP A 83 -7.92 -14.36 11.48
C TRP A 83 -9.39 -13.96 11.46
N ALA A 84 -9.69 -12.73 11.07
CA ALA A 84 -11.06 -12.26 10.95
C ALA A 84 -11.85 -13.09 9.91
N GLN A 85 -11.25 -13.46 8.80
CA GLN A 85 -11.87 -14.35 7.80
C GLN A 85 -12.11 -15.76 8.36
N ALA A 86 -11.20 -16.29 9.19
CA ALA A 86 -11.40 -17.57 9.84
C ALA A 86 -12.56 -17.53 10.85
N ASN A 87 -12.73 -16.43 11.58
CA ASN A 87 -13.87 -16.21 12.47
C ASN A 87 -15.20 -16.14 11.69
N VAL A 88 -15.21 -15.51 10.52
CA VAL A 88 -16.39 -15.53 9.61
C VAL A 88 -16.69 -16.94 9.13
N ALA A 89 -15.70 -17.73 8.76
CA ALA A 89 -15.89 -19.13 8.37
C ALA A 89 -16.45 -19.96 9.53
N GLN A 90 -15.95 -19.75 10.76
CA GLN A 90 -16.47 -20.41 11.96
C GLN A 90 -17.94 -20.03 12.22
N ALA A 91 -18.29 -18.75 12.14
CA ALA A 91 -19.67 -18.30 12.31
C ALA A 91 -20.61 -18.90 11.23
N ASN A 92 -20.13 -19.10 10.01
CA ASN A 92 -20.88 -19.78 8.96
C ASN A 92 -21.11 -21.27 9.28
N LEU A 93 -20.11 -21.95 9.86
CA LEU A 93 -20.26 -23.32 10.32
C LEU A 93 -21.28 -23.41 11.46
N ASP A 94 -21.22 -22.48 12.42
CA ASP A 94 -22.17 -22.41 13.54
C ASP A 94 -23.59 -22.15 13.03
N ASN A 95 -23.76 -21.27 12.02
CA ASN A 95 -25.04 -21.07 11.35
C ASN A 95 -25.55 -22.33 10.64
N ALA A 96 -24.65 -23.05 9.94
CA ALA A 96 -25.01 -24.31 9.28
C ALA A 96 -25.44 -25.39 10.32
N ASN A 97 -24.81 -25.43 11.49
CA ASN A 97 -25.20 -26.28 12.60
C ASN A 97 -26.55 -25.86 13.18
N ALA A 98 -26.79 -24.55 13.38
CA ALA A 98 -28.05 -24.01 13.90
C ALA A 98 -29.24 -24.31 12.97
N GLN A 99 -29.05 -24.38 11.65
CA GLN A 99 -30.09 -24.77 10.71
C GLN A 99 -30.55 -26.25 10.87
N MET A 100 -29.80 -27.07 11.58
CA MET A 100 -30.18 -28.47 11.92
C MET A 100 -30.94 -28.56 13.22
N THR A 101 -31.07 -27.48 13.98
CA THR A 101 -31.81 -27.42 15.25
C THR A 101 -33.19 -26.79 15.08
N PRO A 102 -34.13 -27.03 16.03
CA PRO A 102 -35.43 -26.37 16.01
C PRO A 102 -35.32 -24.86 16.10
N THR A 103 -36.04 -24.14 15.24
CA THR A 103 -36.24 -22.70 15.35
C THR A 103 -37.53 -22.41 16.07
N ILE A 104 -37.48 -21.63 17.15
CA ILE A 104 -38.62 -21.17 17.91
C ILE A 104 -38.83 -19.70 17.64
N SER A 105 -39.97 -19.33 17.09
CA SER A 105 -40.36 -17.94 16.86
C SER A 105 -41.64 -17.60 17.65
N LEU A 106 -41.66 -16.36 18.17
CA LEU A 106 -42.85 -15.75 18.73
C LEU A 106 -43.37 -14.74 17.70
N GLU A 107 -44.57 -14.99 17.20
CA GLU A 107 -45.20 -14.19 16.13
C GLU A 107 -46.40 -13.43 16.74
N PRO A 108 -46.24 -12.21 17.29
CA PRO A 108 -47.36 -11.36 17.67
C PRO A 108 -47.99 -10.79 16.40
N GLU A 109 -49.28 -10.84 16.32
CA GLU A 109 -50.07 -10.29 15.23
C GLU A 109 -51.14 -9.36 15.76
N VAL A 110 -51.27 -8.18 15.19
CA VAL A 110 -52.37 -7.24 15.42
C VAL A 110 -53.08 -7.05 14.09
N ARG A 111 -54.33 -7.46 14.05
CA ARG A 111 -55.17 -7.34 12.84
C ARG A 111 -56.25 -6.32 13.10
N HIS A 112 -56.25 -5.22 12.37
CA HIS A 112 -57.28 -4.19 12.43
C HIS A 112 -58.09 -4.18 11.11
N TYR A 113 -59.41 -4.35 11.23
CA TYR A 113 -60.33 -4.40 10.11
C TYR A 113 -60.86 -2.99 9.80
N LEU A 114 -60.61 -2.50 8.60
CA LEU A 114 -61.07 -1.18 8.14
C LEU A 114 -62.55 -1.18 7.67
N ASN A 115 -63.13 -2.35 7.42
CA ASN A 115 -64.48 -2.52 6.86
C ASN A 115 -65.35 -3.35 7.78
N ASP A 116 -66.59 -2.85 8.12
CA ASP A 116 -67.57 -3.52 8.98
C ASP A 116 -68.37 -4.62 8.28
N ARG A 117 -68.00 -5.02 7.06
CA ARG A 117 -68.76 -6.04 6.30
C ARG A 117 -68.38 -7.47 6.77
N TYR A 118 -68.87 -7.83 7.92
CA TYR A 118 -69.01 -9.24 8.27
C TYR A 118 -70.47 -9.69 8.04
N ALA A 119 -70.65 -10.64 7.16
CA ALA A 119 -71.91 -11.33 7.00
C ALA A 119 -72.10 -12.31 8.19
N GLY A 120 -72.57 -11.82 9.30
CA GLY A 120 -72.86 -12.61 10.47
C GLY A 120 -73.14 -11.72 11.68
N ASN A 121 -74.14 -12.04 12.43
CA ASN A 121 -74.74 -11.27 13.54
C ASN A 121 -73.87 -11.24 14.82
N GLU A 122 -72.57 -11.27 14.73
CA GLU A 122 -71.66 -11.22 15.90
C GLU A 122 -70.84 -9.90 15.88
N THR A 123 -70.97 -9.15 16.99
CA THR A 123 -70.09 -8.00 17.31
C THR A 123 -68.68 -8.49 17.51
N ARG A 124 -67.88 -8.48 16.45
CA ARG A 124 -66.44 -8.75 16.54
C ARG A 124 -65.70 -7.45 16.75
N ASP A 125 -64.78 -7.44 17.70
CA ASP A 125 -63.86 -6.31 17.91
C ASP A 125 -63.09 -6.01 16.60
N ARG A 126 -63.05 -4.73 16.21
CA ARG A 126 -62.35 -4.27 15.01
C ARG A 126 -60.84 -4.59 15.08
N THR A 127 -60.29 -4.75 16.28
CA THR A 127 -58.87 -5.03 16.46
C THR A 127 -58.74 -6.38 17.17
N GLN A 128 -58.07 -7.30 16.50
CA GLN A 128 -57.76 -8.61 17.06
C GLN A 128 -56.28 -8.69 17.36
N TYR A 129 -55.97 -9.20 18.55
CA TYR A 129 -54.59 -9.46 19.02
C TYR A 129 -54.45 -10.97 19.08
N SER A 130 -53.37 -11.48 18.46
CA SER A 130 -52.98 -12.88 18.60
C SER A 130 -51.48 -12.99 18.78
N ALA A 131 -51.05 -14.03 19.49
CA ALA A 131 -49.63 -14.34 19.62
C ALA A 131 -49.47 -15.86 19.45
N TRP A 132 -48.58 -16.23 18.57
CA TRP A 132 -48.28 -17.62 18.27
C TRP A 132 -46.87 -17.97 18.66
N VAL A 133 -46.65 -19.11 19.26
CA VAL A 133 -45.34 -19.74 19.40
C VAL A 133 -45.26 -20.79 18.31
N LYS A 134 -44.34 -20.60 17.37
CA LYS A 134 -44.12 -21.50 16.24
C LYS A 134 -42.79 -22.21 16.43
N VAL A 135 -42.82 -23.54 16.43
CA VAL A 135 -41.60 -24.39 16.45
C VAL A 135 -41.47 -25.06 15.09
N GLN A 136 -40.35 -24.87 14.42
CA GLN A 136 -40.10 -25.44 13.10
C GLN A 136 -38.73 -26.14 13.08
N MET A 137 -38.69 -27.39 12.69
CA MET A 137 -37.48 -28.18 12.53
C MET A 137 -37.51 -28.95 11.23
N PRO A 138 -36.47 -28.79 10.34
CA PRO A 138 -36.38 -29.62 9.17
C PRO A 138 -35.92 -31.03 9.55
N LEU A 139 -36.78 -32.04 9.42
CA LEU A 139 -36.43 -33.42 9.74
C LEU A 139 -35.58 -34.10 8.67
N TYR A 140 -35.85 -33.80 7.39
CA TYR A 140 -35.10 -34.37 6.26
C TYR A 140 -35.18 -33.45 5.03
N GLN A 141 -34.00 -33.14 4.44
CA GLN A 141 -33.86 -32.34 3.23
C GLN A 141 -32.93 -33.02 2.21
N GLY A 142 -33.07 -34.33 2.01
CA GLY A 142 -32.26 -35.05 1.01
C GLY A 142 -30.75 -35.00 1.25
N GLY A 143 -30.30 -34.87 2.52
CA GLY A 143 -28.89 -34.72 2.87
C GLY A 143 -28.30 -33.31 2.70
N GLY A 144 -29.11 -32.34 2.22
CA GLY A 144 -28.62 -30.99 1.92
C GLY A 144 -28.06 -30.23 3.14
N LEU A 145 -28.65 -30.39 4.33
CA LEU A 145 -28.14 -29.77 5.56
C LEU A 145 -26.76 -30.33 5.97
N THR A 146 -26.61 -31.67 5.91
CA THR A 146 -25.32 -32.31 6.22
C THR A 146 -24.25 -31.89 5.21
N ALA A 147 -24.58 -31.80 3.93
CA ALA A 147 -23.64 -31.33 2.91
C ALA A 147 -23.22 -29.85 3.14
N ARG A 148 -24.16 -28.96 3.53
CA ARG A 148 -23.84 -27.56 3.88
C ARG A 148 -22.94 -27.48 5.10
N ARG A 149 -23.23 -28.25 6.16
CA ARG A 149 -22.37 -28.31 7.35
C ARG A 149 -20.95 -28.77 7.00
N ASN A 150 -20.81 -29.85 6.21
CA ASN A 150 -19.51 -30.37 5.81
C ASN A 150 -18.74 -29.35 4.95
N ALA A 151 -19.42 -28.70 4.01
CA ALA A 151 -18.83 -27.63 3.18
C ALA A 151 -18.35 -26.45 4.05
N ALA A 152 -19.14 -26.04 5.05
CA ALA A 152 -18.73 -24.99 6.00
C ALA A 152 -17.54 -25.45 6.87
N GLY A 153 -17.48 -26.73 7.29
CA GLY A 153 -16.34 -27.30 8.02
C GLY A 153 -15.05 -27.22 7.20
N HIS A 154 -15.09 -27.64 5.94
CA HIS A 154 -13.93 -27.50 5.03
C HIS A 154 -13.55 -26.03 4.75
N ALA A 155 -14.50 -25.12 4.77
CA ALA A 155 -14.21 -23.69 4.66
C ALA A 155 -13.43 -23.17 5.89
N VAL A 156 -13.73 -23.65 7.10
CA VAL A 156 -12.94 -23.35 8.31
C VAL A 156 -11.51 -23.87 8.19
N GLU A 157 -11.32 -25.13 7.78
CA GLU A 157 -9.99 -25.71 7.56
C GLU A 157 -9.18 -24.92 6.54
N SER A 158 -9.82 -24.54 5.43
CA SER A 158 -9.22 -23.69 4.39
C SER A 158 -8.81 -22.32 4.93
N ALA A 159 -9.66 -21.67 5.75
CA ALA A 159 -9.36 -20.39 6.36
C ALA A 159 -8.18 -20.50 7.36
N GLN A 160 -8.11 -21.58 8.16
CA GLN A 160 -6.98 -21.83 9.05
C GLN A 160 -5.67 -22.05 8.28
N SER A 161 -5.71 -22.80 7.16
CA SER A 161 -4.58 -22.97 6.27
C SER A 161 -4.14 -21.63 5.64
N THR A 162 -5.09 -20.73 5.38
CA THR A 162 -4.81 -19.38 4.87
C THR A 162 -4.06 -18.54 5.90
N ILE A 163 -4.37 -18.64 7.20
CA ILE A 163 -3.61 -17.96 8.27
C ILE A 163 -2.14 -18.41 8.21
N GLN A 164 -1.89 -19.71 8.15
CA GLN A 164 -0.52 -20.23 8.12
C GLN A 164 0.24 -19.77 6.86
N ARG A 165 -0.41 -19.78 5.71
CA ARG A 165 0.17 -19.28 4.45
C ARG A 165 0.50 -17.79 4.56
N THR A 166 -0.40 -16.98 5.14
CA THR A 166 -0.18 -15.53 5.30
C THR A 166 0.99 -15.24 6.23
N ARG A 167 1.16 -16.02 7.31
CA ARG A 167 2.32 -15.91 8.21
C ARG A 167 3.64 -16.17 7.47
N LEU A 168 3.67 -17.23 6.66
CA LEU A 168 4.86 -17.56 5.86
C LEU A 168 5.16 -16.48 4.82
N ASP A 169 4.15 -15.95 4.14
CA ASP A 169 4.29 -14.87 3.17
C ASP A 169 4.84 -13.58 3.82
N VAL A 170 4.31 -13.20 4.97
CA VAL A 170 4.80 -12.05 5.74
C VAL A 170 6.26 -12.23 6.16
N ARG A 171 6.61 -13.43 6.66
CA ARG A 171 7.99 -13.74 7.05
C ARG A 171 8.94 -13.70 5.86
N GLN A 172 8.53 -14.26 4.73
CA GLN A 172 9.31 -14.23 3.48
C GLN A 172 9.55 -12.79 3.03
N LYS A 173 8.49 -11.97 2.95
CA LYS A 173 8.60 -10.55 2.55
C LYS A 173 9.53 -9.76 3.48
N LEU A 174 9.49 -10.02 4.79
CA LEU A 174 10.39 -9.38 5.73
C LEU A 174 11.85 -9.77 5.50
N LEU A 175 12.14 -11.06 5.28
CA LEU A 175 13.49 -11.54 5.00
C LEU A 175 14.04 -10.98 3.69
N GLU A 176 13.22 -10.94 2.64
CA GLU A 176 13.56 -10.33 1.35
C GLU A 176 13.84 -8.83 1.50
N ALA A 177 12.97 -8.09 2.20
CA ALA A 177 13.16 -6.66 2.44
C ALA A 177 14.45 -6.38 3.24
N ARG A 178 14.76 -7.16 4.26
CA ARG A 178 16.01 -7.04 5.02
C ARG A 178 17.24 -7.24 4.15
N SER A 179 17.26 -8.29 3.33
CA SER A 179 18.36 -8.56 2.41
C SER A 179 18.54 -7.42 1.41
N GLN A 180 17.44 -6.90 0.85
CA GLN A 180 17.45 -5.79 -0.09
C GLN A 180 17.91 -4.48 0.59
N VAL A 181 17.47 -4.18 1.80
CA VAL A 181 17.92 -3.02 2.57
C VAL A 181 19.43 -3.03 2.77
N MET A 182 20.00 -4.16 3.19
CA MET A 182 21.46 -4.28 3.36
C MET A 182 22.20 -4.05 2.03
N SER A 183 21.69 -4.61 0.94
CA SER A 183 22.26 -4.43 -0.40
C SER A 183 22.19 -2.97 -0.86
N LEU A 184 21.03 -2.31 -0.69
CA LEU A 184 20.85 -0.90 -1.10
C LEU A 184 21.71 0.04 -0.25
N MET A 185 21.88 -0.21 1.05
CA MET A 185 22.77 0.58 1.90
C MET A 185 24.22 0.49 1.41
N ALA A 186 24.71 -0.71 1.08
CA ALA A 186 26.04 -0.88 0.49
C ALA A 186 26.15 -0.20 -0.88
N THR A 187 25.11 -0.31 -1.71
CA THR A 187 25.03 0.33 -3.03
C THR A 187 25.10 1.85 -2.91
N LEU A 188 24.38 2.46 -1.97
CA LEU A 188 24.43 3.91 -1.72
C LEU A 188 25.82 4.40 -1.38
N GLN A 189 26.60 3.65 -0.59
CA GLN A 189 27.99 4.01 -0.29
C GLN A 189 28.87 3.97 -1.55
N ILE A 190 28.67 2.97 -2.43
CA ILE A 190 29.41 2.85 -3.68
C ILE A 190 29.03 4.00 -4.62
N GLN A 191 27.73 4.28 -4.77
CA GLN A 191 27.22 5.38 -5.61
C GLN A 191 27.70 6.75 -5.13
N GLY A 192 27.78 6.98 -3.81
CA GLY A 192 28.36 8.21 -3.27
C GLY A 192 29.83 8.40 -3.63
N ARG A 193 30.62 7.32 -3.62
CA ARG A 193 32.02 7.37 -4.11
C ARG A 193 32.08 7.59 -5.61
N GLN A 194 31.22 6.96 -6.37
CA GLN A 194 31.13 7.14 -7.82
C GLN A 194 30.80 8.60 -8.18
N GLU A 195 29.80 9.19 -7.51
CA GLU A 195 29.44 10.60 -7.73
C GLU A 195 30.62 11.53 -7.45
N ALA A 196 31.35 11.33 -6.34
CA ALA A 196 32.51 12.14 -6.00
C ALA A 196 33.62 12.03 -7.05
N LEU A 197 33.89 10.83 -7.58
CA LEU A 197 34.88 10.62 -8.65
C LEU A 197 34.42 11.24 -9.98
N SER A 198 33.16 11.09 -10.36
CA SER A 198 32.63 11.72 -11.58
C SER A 198 32.64 13.25 -11.47
N ALA A 199 32.34 13.80 -10.30
CA ALA A 199 32.45 15.24 -10.06
C ALA A 199 33.89 15.74 -10.18
N ARG A 200 34.86 14.97 -9.71
CA ARG A 200 36.29 15.28 -9.84
C ARG A 200 36.75 15.19 -11.30
N THR A 201 36.30 14.17 -12.03
CA THR A 201 36.60 14.03 -13.48
C THR A 201 36.04 15.23 -14.27
N ARG A 202 34.81 15.64 -14.01
CA ARG A 202 34.20 16.83 -14.61
C ARG A 202 35.03 18.07 -14.37
N GLU A 203 35.46 18.31 -13.11
CA GLU A 203 36.29 19.48 -12.79
C GLU A 203 37.60 19.49 -13.56
N LEU A 204 38.30 18.35 -13.63
CA LEU A 204 39.55 18.23 -14.39
C LEU A 204 39.36 18.45 -15.89
N TYR A 205 38.28 17.90 -16.47
CA TYR A 205 37.98 18.08 -17.90
C TYR A 205 37.61 19.53 -18.20
N GLN A 206 36.88 20.19 -17.34
CA GLN A 206 36.52 21.60 -17.47
C GLN A 206 37.78 22.49 -17.41
N GLN A 207 38.72 22.25 -16.51
CA GLN A 207 39.98 22.96 -16.41
C GLN A 207 40.84 22.75 -17.70
N GLN A 208 40.94 21.50 -18.18
CA GLN A 208 41.70 21.19 -19.41
C GLN A 208 41.10 21.85 -20.67
N TYR A 209 39.76 21.95 -20.72
CA TYR A 209 39.06 22.62 -21.81
C TYR A 209 39.26 24.14 -21.77
N LEU A 210 39.14 24.76 -20.59
CA LEU A 210 39.20 26.22 -20.42
C LEU A 210 40.63 26.75 -20.50
N ASP A 211 41.57 26.14 -19.74
CA ASP A 211 42.92 26.69 -19.54
C ASP A 211 43.89 26.28 -20.65
N ARG A 212 43.76 25.08 -21.17
CA ARG A 212 44.73 24.51 -22.13
C ARG A 212 44.16 24.27 -23.51
N GLY A 213 42.85 24.30 -23.69
CA GLY A 213 42.22 23.94 -24.96
C GLY A 213 42.48 22.50 -25.42
N SER A 214 43.03 21.65 -24.52
CA SER A 214 43.50 20.30 -24.86
C SER A 214 42.41 19.23 -24.84
N ARG A 215 41.19 19.55 -24.33
CA ARG A 215 40.05 18.67 -24.28
C ARG A 215 38.92 19.11 -25.21
N PRO A 216 38.28 18.19 -25.94
CA PRO A 216 37.06 18.49 -26.69
C PRO A 216 35.92 18.91 -25.76
N LEU A 217 35.03 19.79 -26.21
CA LEU A 217 33.81 20.16 -25.50
C LEU A 217 32.93 18.95 -25.18
N LEU A 218 32.89 17.99 -26.09
CA LEU A 218 32.10 16.75 -25.91
C LEU A 218 32.48 15.97 -24.66
N ASP A 219 33.79 15.89 -24.33
CA ASP A 219 34.24 15.20 -23.12
C ASP A 219 33.75 15.90 -21.86
N VAL A 220 33.74 17.23 -21.83
CA VAL A 220 33.21 18.02 -20.72
C VAL A 220 31.70 17.79 -20.54
N LEU A 221 30.96 17.80 -21.65
CA LEU A 221 29.51 17.55 -21.64
C LEU A 221 29.18 16.11 -21.18
N ASN A 222 29.97 15.12 -21.58
CA ASN A 222 29.83 13.75 -21.15
C ASN A 222 30.09 13.62 -19.64
N ALA A 223 31.16 14.23 -19.13
CA ALA A 223 31.49 14.22 -17.72
C ALA A 223 30.40 14.92 -16.87
N GLU A 224 29.82 16.02 -17.37
CA GLU A 224 28.68 16.70 -16.73
C GLU A 224 27.46 15.77 -16.65
N GLN A 225 27.13 15.10 -17.76
CA GLN A 225 26.03 14.14 -17.82
C GLN A 225 26.24 12.97 -16.84
N GLU A 226 27.47 12.44 -16.71
CA GLU A 226 27.81 11.37 -15.76
C GLU A 226 27.56 11.77 -14.31
N VAL A 227 27.93 13.00 -13.92
CA VAL A 227 27.66 13.52 -12.57
C VAL A 227 26.17 13.56 -12.27
N TYR A 228 25.38 14.12 -13.19
CA TYR A 228 23.92 14.17 -13.00
C TYR A 228 23.28 12.79 -12.98
N GLN A 229 23.74 11.87 -13.82
CA GLN A 229 23.26 10.49 -13.82
C GLN A 229 23.60 9.77 -12.49
N ALA A 230 24.81 9.95 -11.98
CA ALA A 230 25.24 9.38 -10.70
C ALA A 230 24.36 9.90 -9.54
N ARG A 231 24.10 11.20 -9.48
CA ARG A 231 23.21 11.83 -8.50
C ARG A 231 21.79 11.32 -8.59
N PHE A 232 21.26 11.25 -9.80
CA PHE A 232 19.89 10.77 -10.02
C PHE A 232 19.74 9.32 -9.56
N THR A 233 20.67 8.44 -9.94
CA THR A 233 20.67 7.03 -9.54
C THR A 233 20.77 6.88 -8.01
N GLN A 234 21.60 7.68 -7.35
CA GLN A 234 21.75 7.68 -5.91
C GLN A 234 20.43 8.08 -5.22
N GLN A 235 19.76 9.14 -5.68
CA GLN A 235 18.47 9.57 -5.15
C GLN A 235 17.37 8.52 -5.35
N GLN A 236 17.35 7.88 -6.51
CA GLN A 236 16.42 6.78 -6.78
C GLN A 236 16.65 5.60 -5.83
N THR A 237 17.91 5.22 -5.60
CA THR A 237 18.28 4.14 -4.68
C THR A 237 17.90 4.51 -3.24
N ALA A 238 18.09 5.77 -2.82
CA ALA A 238 17.67 6.25 -1.50
C ALA A 238 16.14 6.16 -1.34
N GLY A 239 15.37 6.55 -2.34
CA GLY A 239 13.92 6.42 -2.33
C GLY A 239 13.45 4.96 -2.21
N GLN A 240 14.09 4.05 -2.95
CA GLN A 240 13.81 2.61 -2.84
C GLN A 240 14.12 2.05 -1.44
N LEU A 241 15.24 2.50 -0.83
CA LEU A 241 15.61 2.12 0.53
C LEU A 241 14.53 2.58 1.53
N HIS A 242 14.08 3.83 1.46
CA HIS A 242 13.03 4.35 2.33
C HIS A 242 11.71 3.57 2.17
N GLN A 243 11.34 3.23 0.94
CA GLN A 243 10.14 2.43 0.67
C GLN A 243 10.24 1.03 1.30
N LEU A 244 11.40 0.37 1.22
CA LEU A 244 11.61 -0.93 1.85
C LEU A 244 11.57 -0.85 3.38
N GLN A 245 12.11 0.21 3.98
CA GLN A 245 12.05 0.45 5.41
C GLN A 245 10.59 0.61 5.90
N LEU A 246 9.75 1.33 5.15
CA LEU A 246 8.32 1.43 5.43
C LEU A 246 7.60 0.08 5.25
N ASN A 247 7.97 -0.70 4.23
CA ASN A 247 7.44 -2.05 4.03
C ASN A 247 7.80 -3.00 5.19
N CYS A 248 9.00 -2.87 5.79
CA CYS A 248 9.36 -3.61 6.99
C CYS A 248 8.44 -3.26 8.17
N LEU A 249 8.16 -1.96 8.39
CA LEU A 249 7.21 -1.53 9.43
C LEU A 249 5.80 -2.08 9.21
N TYR A 250 5.33 -2.07 7.97
CA TYR A 250 4.03 -2.63 7.62
C TYR A 250 3.97 -4.13 7.88
N ASN A 251 4.97 -4.89 7.41
CA ASN A 251 5.00 -6.35 7.57
C ASN A 251 5.27 -6.80 9.01
N THR A 252 5.82 -5.94 9.86
CA THR A 252 5.98 -6.21 11.31
C THR A 252 4.81 -5.70 12.14
N GLY A 253 3.83 -5.01 11.53
CA GLY A 253 2.69 -4.40 12.22
C GLY A 253 3.03 -3.16 13.05
N ARG A 254 4.26 -2.63 12.94
CA ARG A 254 4.74 -1.50 13.75
C ARG A 254 4.59 -0.14 13.08
N LEU A 255 3.95 -0.09 11.90
CA LEU A 255 3.78 1.16 11.17
C LEU A 255 3.02 2.21 12.00
N ARG A 256 1.93 1.82 12.67
CA ARG A 256 1.15 2.72 13.53
C ARG A 256 1.96 3.23 14.71
N HIS A 257 2.68 2.33 15.38
CA HIS A 257 3.55 2.68 16.50
C HIS A 257 4.66 3.67 16.09
N ALA A 258 5.29 3.46 14.94
CA ALA A 258 6.34 4.34 14.43
C ALA A 258 5.87 5.79 14.16
N PHE A 259 4.56 5.98 13.93
CA PHE A 259 3.93 7.29 13.71
C PHE A 259 3.04 7.73 14.89
N GLU A 260 3.15 7.09 16.06
CA GLU A 260 2.39 7.43 17.28
C GLU A 260 0.86 7.40 17.09
N LEU A 261 0.37 6.44 16.28
CA LEU A 261 -1.04 6.29 15.93
C LEU A 261 -1.75 5.17 16.71
N ASP A 262 -1.10 4.55 17.70
CA ASP A 262 -1.59 3.34 18.37
C ASP A 262 -2.93 3.54 19.10
N ASN A 263 -3.18 4.73 19.64
CA ASN A 263 -4.39 5.04 20.41
C ASN A 263 -5.36 5.95 19.66
N ARG A 264 -5.27 6.04 18.33
CA ARG A 264 -6.17 6.86 17.53
C ARG A 264 -7.27 6.02 16.89
N THR A 265 -8.50 6.52 16.95
CA THR A 265 -9.64 5.96 16.22
C THR A 265 -9.60 6.42 14.77
N ILE A 266 -10.00 5.55 13.83
CA ILE A 266 -10.22 5.92 12.43
C ILE A 266 -11.73 5.90 12.22
N GLN A 267 -12.31 7.03 11.82
CA GLN A 267 -13.74 7.19 11.56
C GLN A 267 -14.62 6.70 12.73
N THR A 268 -14.27 7.05 13.97
CA THR A 268 -14.94 6.63 15.20
C THR A 268 -14.89 5.13 15.52
N VAL A 269 -14.19 4.33 14.72
CA VAL A 269 -13.95 2.91 15.02
C VAL A 269 -12.68 2.79 15.84
N GLU A 270 -12.81 2.21 17.04
CA GLU A 270 -11.66 1.86 17.87
C GLU A 270 -10.94 0.67 17.22
N ILE A 271 -9.71 0.87 16.79
CA ILE A 271 -8.89 -0.21 16.24
C ILE A 271 -8.13 -0.80 17.43
N GLN A 272 -8.61 -1.92 17.92
CA GLN A 272 -7.86 -2.72 18.89
C GLN A 272 -6.80 -3.54 18.16
N PRO A 273 -5.55 -3.57 18.67
CA PRO A 273 -4.48 -4.41 18.14
C PRO A 273 -4.76 -5.89 18.32
#